data_816ba36cddf41ab55af8f7687be5aee6
#
_entry.id   816ba36cddf41ab55af8f7687be5aee6
#
_cell.length_a   1.000
_cell.length_b   1.000
_cell.length_c   1.000
_cell.angle_alpha   90.00
_cell.angle_beta   90.00
_cell.angle_gamma   90.00
#
_symmetry.space_group_name_H-M   'P 1'
#
loop_
_entity.id
_entity.type
_entity.pdbx_description
1 polymer ?
#
loop_
_entity_poly.entity_id
_entity_poly.type
_entity_poly.pdbx_seq_one_letter_code
_entity_poly.pdbx_strand_id
1 'polypeptide(L)'
;MRDIRELKDDPEAYQEELKRRWTGLLSYRYIGRNHGSMNTGPEDNTVLLRRDMRNAAGGLLVAPLSISSPEGNVGADLVTVPNPVIHSCQILDAAHDVQRIEVFQSEVLHSGTRMGYSRSKIVDADNHDRVVAFTEGQGARIGTVPEGLEKMEENKLEIVDSPDLPPLWEAFGATRRDDGHWALPELSVELASPDAALHIGPQHVVLETAAMDLAAGLSGTDSLQIRSWYVMFMARAKVGPFRVDGEAVPSPDGKIGVRLAMHDEGNEGRAVTSASAIFDIVR
;
A
#
# COMPACT_ATOMS: atom_id res chain seq x y z
N MET A 1 18.40 10.65 -4.38
CA MET A 1 17.30 11.29 -3.62
C MET A 1 17.73 11.41 -2.18
N ARG A 2 17.47 12.57 -1.50
CA ARG A 2 17.91 12.79 -0.12
C ARG A 2 16.94 12.14 0.88
N ASP A 3 17.46 11.53 1.94
CA ASP A 3 16.65 10.98 3.02
C ASP A 3 16.25 12.11 3.98
N ILE A 4 14.96 12.26 4.28
CA ILE A 4 14.46 13.34 5.13
C ILE A 4 15.05 13.33 6.55
N ARG A 5 15.49 12.16 7.03
CA ARG A 5 16.13 12.01 8.34
C ARG A 5 17.47 12.76 8.46
N GLU A 6 18.10 13.09 7.34
CA GLU A 6 19.30 13.92 7.30
C GLU A 6 19.01 15.41 7.61
N LEU A 7 17.73 15.81 7.54
CA LEU A 7 17.26 17.18 7.77
C LEU A 7 16.69 17.38 9.18
N LYS A 8 16.80 16.40 10.07
CA LYS A 8 16.18 16.43 11.41
C LYS A 8 16.53 17.68 12.27
N ASP A 9 17.69 18.28 12.02
CA ASP A 9 18.20 19.46 12.76
C ASP A 9 17.89 20.79 12.05
N ASP A 10 17.17 20.75 10.92
CA ASP A 10 16.72 21.92 10.14
C ASP A 10 15.21 21.78 9.86
N PRO A 11 14.34 22.29 10.74
CA PRO A 11 12.89 22.14 10.64
C PRO A 11 12.30 22.72 9.34
N GLU A 12 12.85 23.85 8.83
CA GLU A 12 12.38 24.49 7.62
C GLU A 12 12.67 23.62 6.38
N ALA A 13 13.92 23.18 6.22
CA ALA A 13 14.29 22.26 5.14
C ALA A 13 13.57 20.91 5.25
N TYR A 14 13.34 20.41 6.46
CA TYR A 14 12.55 19.21 6.70
C TYR A 14 11.11 19.37 6.24
N GLN A 15 10.45 20.48 6.62
CA GLN A 15 9.08 20.80 6.23
C GLN A 15 8.93 20.92 4.71
N GLU A 16 9.85 21.62 4.04
CA GLU A 16 9.84 21.79 2.59
C GLU A 16 9.98 20.44 1.87
N GLU A 17 10.97 19.63 2.27
CA GLU A 17 11.17 18.30 1.67
C GLU A 17 10.01 17.34 1.97
N LEU A 18 9.45 17.37 3.17
CA LEU A 18 8.27 16.58 3.53
C LEU A 18 7.08 16.95 2.64
N LYS A 19 6.82 18.26 2.49
CA LYS A 19 5.75 18.77 1.62
C LYS A 19 5.94 18.30 0.18
N ARG A 20 7.15 18.46 -0.37
CA ARG A 20 7.49 18.03 -1.72
C ARG A 20 7.23 16.52 -1.95
N ARG A 21 7.61 15.68 -0.99
CA ARG A 21 7.42 14.22 -1.08
C ARG A 21 5.97 13.83 -0.93
N TRP A 22 5.30 14.36 0.04
CA TRP A 22 3.91 14.03 0.32
C TRP A 22 2.97 14.41 -0.82
N THR A 23 3.16 15.59 -1.40
CA THR A 23 2.35 16.05 -2.54
C THR A 23 2.64 15.27 -3.82
N GLY A 24 3.86 14.75 -4.00
CA GLY A 24 4.26 13.95 -5.16
C GLY A 24 3.83 12.49 -5.12
N LEU A 25 3.56 11.94 -3.94
CA LEU A 25 3.42 10.51 -3.74
C LEU A 25 2.12 9.93 -4.36
N LEU A 26 2.26 9.07 -5.36
CA LEU A 26 1.14 8.43 -6.07
C LEU A 26 0.20 7.65 -5.14
N SER A 27 0.74 6.96 -4.13
CA SER A 27 -0.06 6.19 -3.18
C SER A 27 -1.20 6.98 -2.57
N TYR A 28 -0.99 8.27 -2.34
CA TYR A 28 -1.98 9.12 -1.71
C TYR A 28 -2.81 9.86 -2.74
N ARG A 29 -2.13 10.55 -3.62
CA ARG A 29 -2.71 11.37 -4.65
C ARG A 29 -3.62 10.56 -5.58
N TYR A 30 -3.15 9.40 -6.06
CA TYR A 30 -3.87 8.59 -7.05
C TYR A 30 -4.99 7.74 -6.41
N ILE A 31 -4.76 7.14 -5.26
CA ILE A 31 -5.81 6.38 -4.57
C ILE A 31 -6.87 7.32 -3.98
N GLY A 32 -6.55 8.59 -3.79
CA GLY A 32 -7.49 9.58 -3.29
C GLY A 32 -7.67 9.50 -1.77
N ARG A 33 -6.73 8.85 -1.08
CA ARG A 33 -6.70 8.89 0.37
C ARG A 33 -6.34 10.30 0.81
N ASN A 34 -7.18 10.84 1.69
CA ASN A 34 -6.91 12.09 2.34
C ASN A 34 -5.83 11.89 3.42
N HIS A 35 -4.77 12.67 3.36
CA HIS A 35 -3.76 12.72 4.40
C HIS A 35 -3.83 14.04 5.11
N GLY A 36 -4.21 13.96 6.37
CA GLY A 36 -3.86 15.00 7.30
C GLY A 36 -2.34 15.16 7.39
N SER A 37 -1.89 16.17 8.09
CA SER A 37 -0.47 16.35 8.39
C SER A 37 0.06 15.16 9.18
N MET A 38 1.39 15.06 9.32
CA MET A 38 1.98 14.12 10.26
C MET A 38 1.50 14.32 11.71
N ASN A 39 0.92 15.47 12.02
CA ASN A 39 0.45 15.83 13.36
C ASN A 39 -1.06 15.63 13.59
N THR A 40 -1.83 15.35 12.55
CA THR A 40 -3.27 15.12 12.65
C THR A 40 -3.68 14.03 11.68
N GLY A 41 -4.51 13.11 12.13
CA GLY A 41 -5.13 12.14 11.21
C GLY A 41 -5.94 12.84 10.11
N PRO A 42 -6.30 12.14 9.04
CA PRO A 42 -7.16 12.69 8.00
C PRO A 42 -8.53 13.08 8.59
N GLU A 43 -9.07 14.20 8.14
CA GLU A 43 -10.42 14.64 8.50
C GLU A 43 -11.49 13.77 7.84
N ASP A 44 -11.16 13.21 6.67
CA ASP A 44 -12.01 12.29 5.91
C ASP A 44 -11.22 10.99 5.61
N ASN A 45 -11.69 9.88 6.14
CA ASN A 45 -11.11 8.54 5.96
C ASN A 45 -11.78 7.77 4.80
N THR A 46 -12.56 8.44 3.97
CA THR A 46 -13.24 7.80 2.85
C THR A 46 -12.39 7.76 1.59
N VAL A 47 -12.59 6.73 0.78
CA VAL A 47 -11.98 6.58 -0.54
C VAL A 47 -13.05 6.20 -1.55
N LEU A 48 -13.16 7.01 -2.62
CA LEU A 48 -14.03 6.70 -3.76
C LEU A 48 -13.41 5.55 -4.55
N LEU A 49 -14.21 4.52 -4.81
CA LEU A 49 -13.79 3.34 -5.55
C LEU A 49 -14.07 3.51 -7.04
N ARG A 50 -13.03 3.34 -7.84
CA ARG A 50 -13.08 3.40 -9.29
C ARG A 50 -12.92 2.01 -9.88
N ARG A 51 -13.18 1.86 -11.17
CA ARG A 51 -13.03 0.61 -11.90
C ARG A 51 -11.60 0.10 -11.98
N ASP A 52 -10.59 1.00 -12.02
CA ASP A 52 -9.18 0.65 -11.99
C ASP A 52 -8.71 0.06 -10.64
N MET A 53 -9.54 0.17 -9.61
CA MET A 53 -9.34 -0.44 -8.28
C MET A 53 -10.04 -1.81 -8.15
N ARG A 54 -10.52 -2.37 -9.25
CA ARG A 54 -11.25 -3.64 -9.26
C ARG A 54 -10.54 -4.68 -10.11
N ASN A 55 -10.66 -5.94 -9.71
CA ASN A 55 -10.17 -7.09 -10.46
C ASN A 55 -11.14 -7.48 -11.60
N ALA A 56 -10.76 -8.47 -12.41
CA ALA A 56 -11.58 -8.94 -13.53
C ALA A 56 -12.94 -9.54 -13.10
N ALA A 57 -13.05 -10.05 -11.88
CA ALA A 57 -14.31 -10.50 -11.29
C ALA A 57 -15.20 -9.34 -10.77
N GLY A 58 -14.72 -8.09 -10.85
CA GLY A 58 -15.43 -6.89 -10.36
C GLY A 58 -15.25 -6.62 -8.86
N GLY A 59 -14.59 -7.51 -8.12
CA GLY A 59 -14.27 -7.31 -6.70
C GLY A 59 -13.10 -6.33 -6.51
N LEU A 60 -12.93 -5.85 -5.28
CA LEU A 60 -11.86 -4.90 -4.98
C LEU A 60 -10.48 -5.56 -5.03
N LEU A 61 -9.53 -4.81 -5.56
CA LEU A 61 -8.09 -5.06 -5.38
C LEU A 61 -7.70 -4.80 -3.92
N VAL A 62 -6.69 -5.52 -3.43
CA VAL A 62 -6.21 -5.37 -2.05
C VAL A 62 -5.29 -4.17 -1.89
N ALA A 63 -4.60 -3.73 -2.94
CA ALA A 63 -3.69 -2.59 -2.87
C ALA A 63 -4.39 -1.28 -2.45
N PRO A 64 -5.55 -0.88 -3.01
CA PRO A 64 -6.30 0.27 -2.53
C PRO A 64 -6.69 0.18 -1.05
N LEU A 65 -7.11 -1.01 -0.57
CA LEU A 65 -7.44 -1.24 0.83
C LEU A 65 -6.22 -1.06 1.74
N SER A 66 -5.09 -1.67 1.36
CA SER A 66 -3.84 -1.61 2.11
C SER A 66 -3.21 -0.21 2.11
N ILE A 67 -3.37 0.56 1.03
CA ILE A 67 -2.92 1.96 0.95
C ILE A 67 -3.81 2.85 1.82
N SER A 68 -5.11 2.59 1.84
CA SER A 68 -6.07 3.37 2.64
C SER A 68 -5.89 3.13 4.14
N SER A 69 -5.51 1.93 4.54
CA SER A 69 -5.28 1.54 5.94
C SER A 69 -3.91 0.88 6.10
N PRO A 70 -2.81 1.66 6.00
CA PRO A 70 -1.45 1.14 6.08
C PRO A 70 -1.01 0.92 7.52
N GLU A 71 -1.64 0.03 8.22
CA GLU A 71 -1.46 -0.24 9.64
C GLU A 71 0.00 -0.19 10.15
N GLY A 72 0.20 -0.27 11.44
CA GLY A 72 1.50 -0.13 12.08
C GLY A 72 1.78 1.29 12.58
N ASN A 73 0.73 2.09 12.77
CA ASN A 73 0.85 3.41 13.37
C ASN A 73 1.46 3.30 14.77
N VAL A 74 2.51 4.06 15.01
CA VAL A 74 3.29 4.02 16.25
C VAL A 74 2.85 5.07 17.28
N GLY A 75 1.66 5.65 17.12
CA GLY A 75 1.07 6.62 18.02
C GLY A 75 0.96 8.02 17.43
N ALA A 76 0.13 8.84 18.07
CA ALA A 76 -0.21 10.19 17.60
C ALA A 76 0.90 11.25 17.86
N ASP A 77 1.89 10.92 18.66
CA ASP A 77 3.01 11.78 19.01
C ASP A 77 4.15 11.65 17.97
N LEU A 78 3.99 12.21 16.83
CA LEU A 78 4.86 12.07 15.67
C LEU A 78 6.28 12.64 15.88
N VAL A 79 6.94 12.19 16.91
CA VAL A 79 8.36 12.47 17.17
C VAL A 79 9.31 11.60 16.32
N THR A 80 8.76 10.65 15.57
CA THR A 80 9.54 9.72 14.73
C THR A 80 8.83 9.46 13.40
N VAL A 81 9.59 9.11 12.38
CA VAL A 81 9.04 8.70 11.08
C VAL A 81 8.48 7.27 11.22
N PRO A 82 7.19 7.05 10.92
CA PRO A 82 6.62 5.72 10.93
C PRO A 82 7.14 4.89 9.74
N ASN A 83 7.47 3.64 9.99
CA ASN A 83 7.92 2.70 8.97
C ASN A 83 7.16 1.38 9.13
N PRO A 84 6.20 1.06 8.25
CA PRO A 84 5.53 -0.23 8.26
C PRO A 84 6.53 -1.38 8.13
N VAL A 85 6.31 -2.44 8.92
CA VAL A 85 7.13 -3.66 8.94
C VAL A 85 6.30 -4.86 8.52
N ILE A 86 5.08 -4.96 9.02
CA ILE A 86 4.12 -6.00 8.66
C ILE A 86 2.78 -5.33 8.37
N HIS A 87 2.11 -5.81 7.34
CA HIS A 87 0.73 -5.47 7.01
C HIS A 87 -0.03 -6.71 6.62
N SER A 88 -1.26 -6.85 7.13
CA SER A 88 -2.21 -7.86 6.70
C SER A 88 -3.56 -7.24 6.36
N CYS A 89 -4.23 -7.80 5.37
CA CYS A 89 -5.58 -7.45 4.97
C CYS A 89 -6.38 -8.73 4.70
N GLN A 90 -7.51 -8.87 5.41
CA GLN A 90 -8.44 -9.99 5.25
C GLN A 90 -9.71 -9.46 4.62
N ILE A 91 -10.00 -9.86 3.37
CA ILE A 91 -11.15 -9.39 2.61
C ILE A 91 -12.34 -10.31 2.90
N LEU A 92 -13.36 -9.77 3.55
CA LEU A 92 -14.60 -10.45 3.90
C LEU A 92 -15.63 -10.34 2.79
N ASP A 93 -15.72 -9.15 2.17
CA ASP A 93 -16.65 -8.83 1.09
C ASP A 93 -15.87 -8.32 -0.13
N ALA A 94 -16.13 -8.89 -1.30
CA ALA A 94 -15.54 -8.44 -2.55
C ALA A 94 -16.02 -7.04 -2.97
N ALA A 95 -17.08 -6.53 -2.35
CA ALA A 95 -17.60 -5.16 -2.46
C ALA A 95 -17.89 -4.71 -3.91
N HIS A 96 -18.49 -5.60 -4.72
CA HIS A 96 -18.77 -5.35 -6.15
C HIS A 96 -19.62 -4.10 -6.40
N ASP A 97 -20.53 -3.78 -5.48
CA ASP A 97 -21.50 -2.69 -5.55
C ASP A 97 -21.17 -1.49 -4.63
N VAL A 98 -20.11 -1.59 -3.84
CA VAL A 98 -19.68 -0.51 -2.95
C VAL A 98 -19.03 0.60 -3.77
N GLN A 99 -19.46 1.85 -3.56
CA GLN A 99 -18.94 3.01 -4.28
C GLN A 99 -17.85 3.75 -3.49
N ARG A 100 -17.90 3.68 -2.16
CA ARG A 100 -16.95 4.33 -1.25
C ARG A 100 -16.66 3.41 -0.08
N ILE A 101 -15.41 3.35 0.31
CA ILE A 101 -14.99 2.70 1.55
C ILE A 101 -14.57 3.75 2.57
N GLU A 102 -14.67 3.39 3.84
CA GLU A 102 -14.17 4.17 4.96
C GLU A 102 -13.27 3.32 5.85
N VAL A 103 -12.15 3.88 6.29
CA VAL A 103 -11.32 3.28 7.34
C VAL A 103 -11.96 3.63 8.69
N PHE A 104 -12.56 2.63 9.31
CA PHE A 104 -13.41 2.77 10.49
C PHE A 104 -12.83 2.02 11.69
N GLN A 105 -13.09 2.54 12.90
CA GLN A 105 -12.64 1.93 14.16
C GLN A 105 -11.14 1.58 14.18
N SER A 106 -10.29 2.54 13.77
CA SER A 106 -8.86 2.37 13.91
C SER A 106 -8.45 2.33 15.39
N GLU A 107 -7.67 1.32 15.75
CA GLU A 107 -7.25 1.05 17.13
C GLU A 107 -5.74 0.84 17.20
N VAL A 108 -5.06 1.58 18.05
CA VAL A 108 -3.68 1.29 18.44
C VAL A 108 -3.69 0.24 19.54
N LEU A 109 -3.31 -1.00 19.19
CA LEU A 109 -3.27 -2.13 20.12
C LEU A 109 -2.13 -2.01 21.12
N HIS A 110 -0.99 -1.53 20.67
CA HIS A 110 0.18 -1.28 21.50
C HIS A 110 1.11 -0.27 20.84
N SER A 111 1.68 0.64 21.63
CA SER A 111 2.67 1.61 21.19
C SER A 111 3.87 1.57 22.14
N GLY A 112 4.94 0.91 21.72
CA GLY A 112 6.22 0.85 22.44
C GLY A 112 7.20 1.89 21.94
N THR A 113 8.40 1.92 22.53
CA THR A 113 9.47 2.87 22.16
C THR A 113 9.99 2.68 20.75
N ARG A 114 9.95 1.47 20.21
CA ARG A 114 10.48 1.13 18.88
C ARG A 114 9.43 0.60 17.91
N MET A 115 8.39 -0.03 18.41
CA MET A 115 7.39 -0.74 17.59
C MET A 115 5.99 -0.32 18.03
N GLY A 116 5.07 -0.25 17.07
CA GLY A 116 3.66 -0.07 17.30
C GLY A 116 2.83 -1.11 16.53
N TYR A 117 1.64 -1.35 17.01
CA TYR A 117 0.69 -2.31 16.45
C TYR A 117 -0.68 -1.64 16.38
N SER A 118 -1.31 -1.75 15.24
CA SER A 118 -2.66 -1.21 15.03
C SER A 118 -3.52 -2.14 14.20
N ARG A 119 -4.80 -1.91 14.26
CA ARG A 119 -5.80 -2.56 13.41
C ARG A 119 -6.93 -1.61 13.07
N SER A 120 -7.62 -1.89 11.98
CA SER A 120 -8.80 -1.15 11.55
C SER A 120 -9.81 -2.06 10.88
N LYS A 121 -11.03 -1.55 10.74
CA LYS A 121 -12.02 -2.08 9.81
C LYS A 121 -12.08 -1.18 8.59
N ILE A 122 -12.26 -1.77 7.42
CA ILE A 122 -12.67 -1.08 6.22
C ILE A 122 -14.12 -1.44 5.98
N VAL A 123 -14.98 -0.44 5.90
CA VAL A 123 -16.43 -0.61 5.76
C VAL A 123 -16.93 0.08 4.48
N ASP A 124 -18.14 -0.26 4.07
CA ASP A 124 -18.89 0.55 3.13
C ASP A 124 -19.23 1.89 3.80
N ALA A 125 -18.81 3.01 3.20
CA ALA A 125 -19.02 4.34 3.77
C ALA A 125 -20.51 4.74 3.89
N ASP A 126 -21.36 4.11 3.10
CA ASP A 126 -22.81 4.35 3.12
C ASP A 126 -23.55 3.35 4.05
N ASN A 127 -22.86 2.29 4.53
CA ASN A 127 -23.42 1.29 5.44
C ASN A 127 -22.32 0.68 6.34
N HIS A 128 -22.07 1.28 7.48
CA HIS A 128 -21.00 0.86 8.42
C HIS A 128 -21.19 -0.55 9.02
N ASP A 129 -22.39 -1.14 8.91
CA ASP A 129 -22.60 -2.54 9.31
C ASP A 129 -22.01 -3.53 8.29
N ARG A 130 -21.73 -3.06 7.06
CA ARG A 130 -21.11 -3.84 6.00
C ARG A 130 -19.60 -3.72 6.05
N VAL A 131 -18.94 -4.71 6.67
CA VAL A 131 -17.50 -4.78 6.77
C VAL A 131 -16.90 -5.40 5.49
N VAL A 132 -16.05 -4.64 4.81
CA VAL A 132 -15.36 -5.06 3.59
C VAL A 132 -14.08 -5.83 3.93
N ALA A 133 -13.27 -5.30 4.85
CA ALA A 133 -12.02 -5.94 5.23
C ALA A 133 -11.61 -5.62 6.68
N PHE A 134 -10.76 -6.48 7.23
CA PHE A 134 -9.96 -6.20 8.41
C PHE A 134 -8.52 -5.96 8.00
N THR A 135 -7.89 -4.94 8.59
CA THR A 135 -6.46 -4.65 8.43
C THR A 135 -5.77 -4.67 9.78
N GLU A 136 -4.57 -5.22 9.81
CA GLU A 136 -3.72 -5.25 11.00
C GLU A 136 -2.26 -5.05 10.57
N GLY A 137 -1.46 -4.47 11.46
CA GLY A 137 -0.06 -4.29 11.12
C GLY A 137 0.83 -3.90 12.29
N GLN A 138 2.10 -3.92 11.96
CA GLN A 138 3.20 -3.55 12.84
C GLN A 138 4.06 -2.52 12.12
N GLY A 139 4.39 -1.45 12.83
CA GLY A 139 5.32 -0.43 12.38
C GLY A 139 6.50 -0.24 13.32
N ALA A 140 7.60 0.24 12.78
CA ALA A 140 8.78 0.65 13.51
C ALA A 140 8.90 2.17 13.52
N ARG A 141 9.49 2.72 14.58
CA ARG A 141 9.88 4.12 14.67
C ARG A 141 11.29 4.28 14.10
N ILE A 142 11.45 5.14 13.10
CA ILE A 142 12.75 5.43 12.50
C ILE A 142 13.01 6.94 12.48
N GLY A 143 14.22 7.33 12.89
CA GLY A 143 14.62 8.75 12.90
C GLY A 143 13.82 9.59 13.90
N THR A 144 13.99 10.89 13.80
CA THR A 144 13.33 11.90 14.63
C THR A 144 12.66 12.91 13.71
N VAL A 145 11.48 13.37 14.07
CA VAL A 145 10.76 14.44 13.40
C VAL A 145 11.02 15.73 14.18
N PRO A 146 11.43 16.84 13.53
CA PRO A 146 11.58 18.12 14.19
C PRO A 146 10.29 18.61 14.85
N GLU A 147 10.43 19.38 15.91
CA GLU A 147 9.30 20.09 16.53
C GLU A 147 8.82 21.25 15.65
N GLY A 148 7.54 21.62 15.78
CA GLY A 148 6.98 22.83 15.16
C GLY A 148 6.64 22.71 13.67
N LEU A 149 6.59 21.49 13.13
CA LEU A 149 6.14 21.30 11.73
C LEU A 149 4.70 21.76 11.53
N GLU A 150 4.47 22.47 10.43
CA GLU A 150 3.15 22.92 10.04
C GLU A 150 2.27 21.76 9.53
N LYS A 151 0.96 21.93 9.68
CA LYS A 151 -0.02 21.03 9.06
C LYS A 151 0.14 21.14 7.54
N MET A 152 0.29 20.00 6.88
CA MET A 152 0.32 19.97 5.42
C MET A 152 -1.07 20.09 4.84
N GLU A 153 -1.19 20.81 3.73
CA GLU A 153 -2.40 20.84 2.93
C GLU A 153 -2.68 19.46 2.32
N GLU A 154 -3.95 19.14 2.23
CA GLU A 154 -4.40 17.95 1.54
C GLU A 154 -4.09 18.07 0.04
N ASN A 155 -3.54 17.00 -0.52
CA ASN A 155 -3.29 16.90 -1.96
C ASN A 155 -3.98 15.67 -2.50
N LYS A 156 -5.22 15.85 -2.93
CA LYS A 156 -6.05 14.81 -3.53
C LYS A 156 -6.16 15.05 -5.02
N LEU A 157 -5.68 14.11 -5.82
CA LEU A 157 -5.92 14.13 -7.26
C LEU A 157 -7.36 13.69 -7.52
N GLU A 158 -8.16 14.57 -8.12
CA GLU A 158 -9.49 14.22 -8.57
C GLU A 158 -9.40 13.40 -9.85
N ILE A 159 -9.65 12.09 -9.72
CA ILE A 159 -9.68 11.17 -10.85
C ILE A 159 -11.13 10.75 -11.08
N VAL A 160 -11.63 11.11 -12.25
CA VAL A 160 -12.99 10.71 -12.67
C VAL A 160 -12.97 9.24 -13.05
N ASP A 161 -13.90 8.46 -12.50
CA ASP A 161 -14.06 7.05 -12.91
C ASP A 161 -14.47 6.97 -14.39
N SER A 162 -13.64 6.34 -15.19
CA SER A 162 -13.78 6.25 -16.65
C SER A 162 -13.34 4.88 -17.15
N PRO A 163 -13.98 4.34 -18.20
CA PRO A 163 -13.50 3.12 -18.86
C PRO A 163 -12.10 3.25 -19.48
N ASP A 164 -11.63 4.48 -19.68
CA ASP A 164 -10.32 4.77 -20.26
C ASP A 164 -9.20 4.88 -19.23
N LEU A 165 -9.50 4.70 -17.94
CA LEU A 165 -8.47 4.65 -16.91
C LEU A 165 -7.53 3.46 -17.16
N PRO A 166 -6.21 3.69 -17.10
CA PRO A 166 -5.25 2.59 -17.16
C PRO A 166 -5.43 1.66 -15.96
N PRO A 167 -5.06 0.39 -16.09
CA PRO A 167 -4.99 -0.50 -14.94
C PRO A 167 -4.12 0.10 -13.83
N LEU A 168 -4.44 -0.20 -12.58
CA LEU A 168 -3.75 0.39 -11.41
C LEU A 168 -2.23 0.19 -11.46
N TRP A 169 -1.77 -0.98 -11.91
CA TRP A 169 -0.34 -1.28 -12.05
C TRP A 169 0.37 -0.34 -13.04
N GLU A 170 -0.29 0.01 -14.16
CA GLU A 170 0.27 0.92 -15.16
C GLU A 170 0.35 2.35 -14.62
N ALA A 171 -0.69 2.81 -13.91
CA ALA A 171 -0.70 4.11 -13.24
C ALA A 171 0.44 4.28 -12.22
N PHE A 172 0.91 3.18 -11.63
CA PHE A 172 2.05 3.15 -10.72
C PHE A 172 3.39 2.83 -11.41
N GLY A 173 3.41 2.73 -12.73
CA GLY A 173 4.62 2.50 -13.52
C GLY A 173 5.15 1.06 -13.45
N ALA A 174 4.35 0.10 -12.98
CA ALA A 174 4.73 -1.30 -13.04
C ALA A 174 4.71 -1.81 -14.48
N THR A 175 5.61 -2.73 -14.81
CA THR A 175 5.69 -3.35 -16.13
C THR A 175 5.95 -4.84 -16.01
N ARG A 176 5.45 -5.60 -16.97
CA ARG A 176 5.84 -6.99 -17.16
C ARG A 176 7.02 -7.06 -18.11
N ARG A 177 8.11 -7.67 -17.67
CA ARG A 177 9.35 -7.82 -18.45
C ARG A 177 9.27 -9.00 -19.42
N ASP A 178 10.23 -9.05 -20.37
CA ASP A 178 10.35 -10.14 -21.33
C ASP A 178 10.63 -11.51 -20.65
N ASP A 179 11.24 -11.50 -19.47
CA ASP A 179 11.47 -12.69 -18.65
C ASP A 179 10.22 -13.17 -17.88
N GLY A 180 9.10 -12.44 -18.04
CA GLY A 180 7.82 -12.75 -17.41
C GLY A 180 7.63 -12.17 -16.01
N HIS A 181 8.65 -11.56 -15.41
CA HIS A 181 8.55 -10.96 -14.09
C HIS A 181 7.93 -9.57 -14.11
N TRP A 182 7.19 -9.24 -13.08
CA TRP A 182 6.72 -7.88 -12.85
C TRP A 182 7.79 -7.05 -12.16
N ALA A 183 7.88 -5.77 -12.50
CA ALA A 183 8.82 -4.85 -11.89
C ALA A 183 8.29 -3.42 -11.81
N LEU A 184 8.73 -2.67 -10.80
CA LEU A 184 8.67 -1.21 -10.78
C LEU A 184 10.00 -0.64 -11.33
N PRO A 185 9.98 0.59 -11.88
CA PRO A 185 11.20 1.24 -12.35
C PRO A 185 12.13 1.62 -11.20
N GLU A 186 13.23 2.31 -11.52
CA GLU A 186 14.08 2.97 -10.54
C GLU A 186 13.30 3.95 -9.66
N LEU A 187 13.80 4.18 -8.46
CA LEU A 187 13.15 5.02 -7.47
C LEU A 187 12.98 6.47 -7.97
N SER A 188 11.75 6.92 -8.07
CA SER A 188 11.37 8.30 -8.41
C SER A 188 10.72 9.01 -7.22
N VAL A 189 10.52 10.33 -7.33
CA VAL A 189 9.81 11.11 -6.30
C VAL A 189 8.38 10.62 -6.10
N GLU A 190 7.72 10.19 -7.16
CA GLU A 190 6.33 9.71 -7.13
C GLU A 190 6.17 8.35 -6.45
N LEU A 191 7.24 7.56 -6.41
CA LEU A 191 7.28 6.24 -5.80
C LEU A 191 7.91 6.23 -4.41
N ALA A 192 8.64 7.31 -4.04
CA ALA A 192 9.46 7.33 -2.83
C ALA A 192 8.74 7.93 -1.63
N SER A 193 8.83 7.24 -0.51
CA SER A 193 8.54 7.80 0.82
C SER A 193 9.55 8.89 1.20
N PRO A 194 9.24 9.74 2.21
CA PRO A 194 10.12 10.83 2.62
C PRO A 194 11.54 10.39 3.01
N ASP A 195 11.73 9.18 3.51
CA ASP A 195 13.05 8.59 3.83
C ASP A 195 13.79 8.03 2.59
N ALA A 196 13.45 8.49 1.40
CA ALA A 196 14.06 8.11 0.13
C ALA A 196 14.11 6.59 -0.08
N ALA A 197 13.01 5.91 0.16
CA ALA A 197 12.82 4.50 -0.14
C ALA A 197 11.50 4.28 -0.86
N LEU A 198 11.36 3.18 -1.58
CA LEU A 198 10.13 2.81 -2.23
C LEU A 198 8.98 2.76 -1.21
N HIS A 199 7.94 3.55 -1.44
CA HIS A 199 6.78 3.59 -0.58
C HIS A 199 6.00 2.27 -0.61
N ILE A 200 5.28 1.97 0.46
CA ILE A 200 4.50 0.72 0.55
C ILE A 200 3.41 0.61 -0.51
N GLY A 201 2.79 1.71 -0.91
CA GLY A 201 1.72 1.70 -1.91
C GLY A 201 2.12 1.12 -3.25
N PRO A 202 3.17 1.62 -3.94
CA PRO A 202 3.69 1.00 -5.15
C PRO A 202 4.07 -0.47 -4.96
N GLN A 203 4.59 -0.84 -3.78
CA GLN A 203 4.91 -2.24 -3.46
C GLN A 203 3.65 -3.10 -3.43
N HIS A 204 2.57 -2.65 -2.75
CA HIS A 204 1.30 -3.38 -2.76
C HIS A 204 0.76 -3.57 -4.18
N VAL A 205 0.79 -2.52 -5.00
CA VAL A 205 0.26 -2.58 -6.37
C VAL A 205 1.00 -3.61 -7.23
N VAL A 206 2.34 -3.55 -7.31
CA VAL A 206 3.08 -4.48 -8.15
C VAL A 206 3.06 -5.91 -7.61
N LEU A 207 3.11 -6.09 -6.29
CA LEU A 207 3.02 -7.42 -5.67
C LEU A 207 1.64 -8.05 -5.90
N GLU A 208 0.54 -7.29 -5.75
CA GLU A 208 -0.80 -7.78 -6.05
C GLU A 208 -0.92 -8.16 -7.53
N THR A 209 -0.42 -7.32 -8.43
CA THR A 209 -0.44 -7.60 -9.87
C THR A 209 0.30 -8.88 -10.21
N ALA A 210 1.49 -9.08 -9.65
CA ALA A 210 2.25 -10.32 -9.83
C ALA A 210 1.53 -11.54 -9.23
N ALA A 211 0.89 -11.39 -8.07
CA ALA A 211 0.12 -12.45 -7.45
C ALA A 211 -1.08 -12.87 -8.30
N MET A 212 -1.82 -11.88 -8.84
CA MET A 212 -2.96 -12.11 -9.74
C MET A 212 -2.52 -12.84 -11.02
N ASP A 213 -1.41 -12.40 -11.64
CA ASP A 213 -0.86 -13.01 -12.85
C ASP A 213 -0.46 -14.48 -12.63
N LEU A 214 0.24 -14.77 -11.53
CA LEU A 214 0.62 -16.14 -11.16
C LEU A 214 -0.60 -17.02 -10.86
N ALA A 215 -1.57 -16.50 -10.12
CA ALA A 215 -2.78 -17.23 -9.81
C ALA A 215 -3.64 -17.49 -11.06
N ALA A 216 -3.75 -16.52 -11.96
CA ALA A 216 -4.45 -16.67 -13.24
C ALA A 216 -3.75 -17.69 -14.15
N GLY A 217 -2.42 -17.63 -14.24
CA GLY A 217 -1.64 -18.61 -14.99
C GLY A 217 -1.82 -20.05 -14.50
N LEU A 218 -1.93 -20.23 -13.19
CA LEU A 218 -2.16 -21.55 -12.59
C LEU A 218 -3.60 -22.06 -12.78
N SER A 219 -4.60 -21.19 -12.62
CA SER A 219 -6.02 -21.55 -12.67
C SER A 219 -6.63 -21.55 -14.07
N GLY A 220 -5.98 -20.87 -15.03
CA GLY A 220 -6.52 -20.66 -16.37
C GLY A 220 -7.69 -19.67 -16.43
N THR A 221 -7.89 -18.85 -15.37
CA THR A 221 -8.93 -17.82 -15.31
C THR A 221 -8.42 -16.58 -14.56
N ASP A 222 -8.89 -15.42 -14.94
CA ASP A 222 -8.69 -14.13 -14.27
C ASP A 222 -9.83 -13.78 -13.29
N SER A 223 -10.87 -14.63 -13.23
CA SER A 223 -11.99 -14.49 -12.30
C SER A 223 -11.57 -14.92 -10.89
N LEU A 224 -10.75 -14.09 -10.25
CA LEU A 224 -10.08 -14.37 -8.98
C LEU A 224 -10.37 -13.27 -7.94
N GLN A 225 -10.48 -13.68 -6.67
CA GLN A 225 -10.61 -12.73 -5.55
C GLN A 225 -9.60 -13.06 -4.45
N ILE A 226 -8.76 -12.10 -4.08
CA ILE A 226 -7.91 -12.21 -2.90
C ILE A 226 -8.81 -12.24 -1.66
N ARG A 227 -8.52 -13.16 -0.74
CA ARG A 227 -9.17 -13.26 0.57
C ARG A 227 -8.25 -12.93 1.72
N SER A 228 -6.97 -13.24 1.55
CA SER A 228 -5.95 -12.95 2.54
C SER A 228 -4.73 -12.36 1.85
N TRP A 229 -4.22 -11.29 2.41
CA TRP A 229 -3.03 -10.59 1.96
C TRP A 229 -2.13 -10.32 3.16
N TYR A 230 -0.87 -10.71 3.06
CA TYR A 230 0.11 -10.50 4.11
C TYR A 230 1.43 -10.04 3.50
N VAL A 231 2.02 -8.98 4.06
CA VAL A 231 3.26 -8.38 3.55
C VAL A 231 4.22 -8.12 4.70
N MET A 232 5.48 -8.48 4.50
CA MET A 232 6.61 -8.12 5.35
C MET A 232 7.54 -7.19 4.60
N PHE A 233 7.73 -5.98 5.10
CA PHE A 233 8.69 -5.00 4.59
C PHE A 233 10.02 -5.21 5.30
N MET A 234 10.88 -6.07 4.76
CA MET A 234 12.09 -6.58 5.41
C MET A 234 13.25 -5.60 5.38
N ALA A 235 13.33 -4.78 4.32
CA ALA A 235 14.39 -3.80 4.14
C ALA A 235 13.88 -2.60 3.34
N ARG A 236 14.57 -1.46 3.45
CA ARG A 236 14.27 -0.26 2.65
C ARG A 236 14.77 -0.45 1.23
N ALA A 237 13.87 -0.40 0.25
CA ALA A 237 14.16 -0.46 -1.17
C ALA A 237 14.60 0.94 -1.65
N LYS A 238 15.84 1.10 -2.08
CA LYS A 238 16.49 2.43 -2.21
C LYS A 238 16.84 2.83 -3.65
N VAL A 239 16.95 1.88 -4.57
CA VAL A 239 17.51 2.13 -5.90
C VAL A 239 16.55 1.70 -7.00
N GLY A 240 16.24 0.43 -7.12
CA GLY A 240 15.50 -0.16 -8.24
C GLY A 240 16.39 -0.43 -9.47
N PRO A 241 15.82 -1.01 -10.55
CA PRO A 241 14.44 -1.48 -10.65
C PRO A 241 14.07 -2.51 -9.57
N PHE A 242 12.77 -2.59 -9.25
CA PHE A 242 12.30 -3.49 -8.19
C PHE A 242 11.55 -4.67 -8.82
N ARG A 243 12.23 -5.82 -8.93
CA ARG A 243 11.71 -7.04 -9.56
C ARG A 243 10.95 -7.89 -8.56
N VAL A 244 9.84 -8.49 -8.99
CA VAL A 244 9.02 -9.41 -8.20
C VAL A 244 9.17 -10.82 -8.73
N ASP A 245 9.56 -11.75 -7.84
CA ASP A 245 9.57 -13.19 -8.06
C ASP A 245 8.47 -13.85 -7.24
N GLY A 246 7.96 -15.00 -7.69
CA GLY A 246 6.96 -15.71 -6.93
C GLY A 246 6.58 -17.07 -7.49
N GLU A 247 5.73 -17.76 -6.73
CA GLU A 247 5.14 -19.04 -7.11
C GLU A 247 3.67 -19.09 -6.68
N ALA A 248 2.86 -19.81 -7.44
CA ALA A 248 1.49 -20.14 -7.11
C ALA A 248 1.34 -21.63 -6.93
N VAL A 249 0.56 -22.05 -5.92
CA VAL A 249 0.27 -23.45 -5.62
C VAL A 249 -1.23 -23.65 -5.44
N PRO A 250 -1.82 -24.70 -6.03
CA PRO A 250 -3.23 -25.03 -5.81
C PRO A 250 -3.42 -25.72 -4.47
N SER A 251 -4.56 -25.49 -3.81
CA SER A 251 -4.96 -26.25 -2.64
C SER A 251 -6.04 -27.28 -3.00
N PRO A 252 -6.18 -28.37 -2.20
CA PRO A 252 -7.18 -29.41 -2.45
C PRO A 252 -8.64 -28.91 -2.40
N ASP A 253 -8.91 -27.82 -1.70
CA ASP A 253 -10.23 -27.18 -1.58
C ASP A 253 -10.50 -26.12 -2.67
N GLY A 254 -9.67 -26.05 -3.70
CA GLY A 254 -9.87 -25.20 -4.87
C GLY A 254 -9.42 -23.75 -4.69
N LYS A 255 -8.67 -23.45 -3.65
CA LYS A 255 -8.01 -22.16 -3.48
C LYS A 255 -6.63 -22.14 -4.11
N ILE A 256 -6.08 -20.93 -4.29
CA ILE A 256 -4.71 -20.75 -4.78
C ILE A 256 -3.93 -19.96 -3.73
N GLY A 257 -2.82 -20.53 -3.27
CA GLY A 257 -1.84 -19.84 -2.46
C GLY A 257 -0.75 -19.24 -3.34
N VAL A 258 -0.35 -18.01 -3.07
CA VAL A 258 0.76 -17.35 -3.78
C VAL A 258 1.77 -16.83 -2.77
N ARG A 259 3.07 -16.99 -3.07
CA ARG A 259 4.17 -16.37 -2.34
C ARG A 259 5.02 -15.54 -3.28
N LEU A 260 5.45 -14.37 -2.82
CA LEU A 260 6.21 -13.40 -3.60
C LEU A 260 7.40 -12.87 -2.81
N ALA A 261 8.44 -12.48 -3.53
CA ALA A 261 9.55 -11.67 -3.03
C ALA A 261 9.85 -10.54 -4.00
N MET A 262 10.06 -9.33 -3.47
CA MET A 262 10.54 -8.19 -4.24
C MET A 262 12.01 -7.97 -3.97
N HIS A 263 12.77 -7.72 -5.04
CA HIS A 263 14.21 -7.51 -5.04
C HIS A 263 14.57 -6.12 -5.56
N ASP A 264 15.42 -5.41 -4.86
CA ASP A 264 16.04 -4.15 -5.30
C ASP A 264 17.29 -4.48 -6.13
N GLU A 265 17.14 -4.54 -7.46
CA GLU A 265 18.22 -4.96 -8.38
C GLU A 265 19.39 -3.99 -8.39
N GLY A 266 19.14 -2.68 -8.25
CA GLY A 266 20.19 -1.67 -8.15
C GLY A 266 20.93 -1.68 -6.82
N ASN A 267 20.47 -2.51 -5.86
CA ASN A 267 21.08 -2.68 -4.54
C ASN A 267 21.46 -4.17 -4.32
N GLU A 268 22.35 -4.69 -5.16
CA GLU A 268 22.88 -6.06 -5.10
C GLU A 268 21.79 -7.16 -5.17
N GLY A 269 20.63 -6.85 -5.75
CA GLY A 269 19.50 -7.79 -5.83
C GLY A 269 18.91 -8.15 -4.46
N ARG A 270 19.07 -7.29 -3.47
CA ARG A 270 18.61 -7.52 -2.10
C ARG A 270 17.10 -7.72 -2.04
N ALA A 271 16.66 -8.80 -1.39
CA ALA A 271 15.24 -8.98 -1.06
C ALA A 271 14.79 -7.90 -0.07
N VAL A 272 13.77 -7.14 -0.43
CA VAL A 272 13.28 -5.99 0.35
C VAL A 272 11.90 -6.21 0.92
N THR A 273 11.06 -7.00 0.24
CA THR A 273 9.68 -7.27 0.66
C THR A 273 9.31 -8.71 0.34
N SER A 274 8.56 -9.34 1.22
CA SER A 274 7.91 -10.63 0.98
C SER A 274 6.41 -10.49 1.13
N ALA A 275 5.62 -11.15 0.27
CA ALA A 275 4.18 -11.16 0.36
C ALA A 275 3.61 -12.56 0.18
N SER A 276 2.41 -12.79 0.71
CA SER A 276 1.62 -13.98 0.45
C SER A 276 0.15 -13.64 0.30
N ALA A 277 -0.55 -14.41 -0.54
CA ALA A 277 -1.96 -14.25 -0.81
C ALA A 277 -2.68 -15.60 -0.86
N ILE A 278 -3.98 -15.56 -0.54
CA ILE A 278 -4.90 -16.67 -0.80
C ILE A 278 -6.02 -16.13 -1.68
N PHE A 279 -6.27 -16.87 -2.77
CA PHE A 279 -7.32 -16.54 -3.74
C PHE A 279 -8.44 -17.57 -3.71
N ASP A 280 -9.66 -17.08 -3.87
CA ASP A 280 -10.81 -17.84 -4.33
C ASP A 280 -10.95 -17.69 -5.85
N ILE A 281 -11.35 -18.76 -6.55
CA ILE A 281 -11.83 -18.69 -7.92
C ILE A 281 -13.31 -18.31 -7.87
N VAL A 282 -13.66 -17.18 -8.46
CA VAL A 282 -15.03 -16.67 -8.54
C VAL A 282 -15.72 -17.37 -9.70
N ARG A 283 -16.86 -18.00 -9.46
CA ARG A 283 -17.65 -18.74 -10.47
C ARG A 283 -18.85 -17.95 -10.92
#